data_69a55a5c96db5fdd60caffc998f238df
#
_entry.id   69a55a5c96db5fdd60caffc998f238df
#
_cell.length_a   1.000
_cell.length_b   1.000
_cell.length_c   1.000
_cell.angle_alpha   90.00
_cell.angle_beta   90.00
_cell.angle_gamma   90.00
#
_symmetry.space_group_name_H-M   'P 1'
#
loop_
_entity.id
_entity.type
_entity.pdbx_description
1 polymer ?
#
loop_
_entity_poly.entity_id
_entity_poly.type
_entity_poly.pdbx_seq_one_letter_code
_entity_poly.pdbx_strand_id
1 'polypeptide(L)'
;MQDDSDAVYCVVDLHALTVPHDSDELRSSTLSLAQMLMAVGLDPDRCILFVQSHVQEHAECAWLMECTAAFGELRRMTQFKDKSTGNEFVSAGLFTYPALQAADILLYDTNHVPVGEDRKSVV
;
A
#
# COMPACT_ATOMS: atom_id res chain seq x y z
N MET A 1 -1.26 -7.11 17.83
CA MET A 1 -0.96 -8.03 16.71
C MET A 1 0.43 -8.64 16.79
N GLN A 2 1.46 -7.84 17.04
CA GLN A 2 2.83 -8.38 17.06
C GLN A 2 3.07 -9.42 18.15
N ASP A 3 2.30 -9.41 19.23
CA ASP A 3 2.44 -10.34 20.34
C ASP A 3 1.68 -11.65 20.13
N ASP A 4 0.70 -11.65 19.23
CA ASP A 4 -0.24 -12.76 19.04
C ASP A 4 -0.08 -13.50 17.73
N SER A 5 0.65 -12.93 16.78
CA SER A 5 0.77 -13.46 15.41
C SER A 5 2.09 -13.06 14.77
N ASP A 6 2.41 -13.73 13.68
CA ASP A 6 3.51 -13.32 12.81
C ASP A 6 3.05 -12.07 12.05
N ALA A 7 3.38 -10.91 12.58
CA ALA A 7 2.89 -9.64 12.05
C ALA A 7 3.90 -9.01 11.08
N VAL A 8 3.37 -8.49 9.97
CA VAL A 8 4.16 -7.80 8.95
C VAL A 8 3.58 -6.40 8.78
N TYR A 9 4.41 -5.39 8.98
CA TYR A 9 4.03 -3.98 8.83
C TYR A 9 4.83 -3.36 7.71
N CYS A 10 4.14 -2.72 6.78
CA CYS A 10 4.73 -2.15 5.59
C CYS A 10 4.48 -0.65 5.52
N VAL A 11 5.54 0.13 5.36
CA VAL A 11 5.40 1.55 5.03
C VAL A 11 5.22 1.64 3.51
N VAL A 12 4.03 2.03 3.07
CA VAL A 12 3.59 1.89 1.68
C VAL A 12 3.96 3.11 0.83
N ASP A 13 5.23 3.33 0.66
CA ASP A 13 5.76 4.45 -0.10
C ASP A 13 5.45 4.37 -1.61
N LEU A 14 5.29 3.16 -2.16
CA LEU A 14 4.89 3.02 -3.56
C LEU A 14 3.43 3.47 -3.78
N HIS A 15 2.54 3.18 -2.84
CA HIS A 15 1.16 3.67 -2.91
C HIS A 15 1.11 5.21 -2.85
N ALA A 16 2.03 5.81 -2.11
CA ALA A 16 2.10 7.27 -1.99
C ALA A 16 2.43 7.97 -3.32
N LEU A 17 3.05 7.25 -4.27
CA LEU A 17 3.38 7.79 -5.58
C LEU A 17 2.16 8.05 -6.47
N THR A 18 1.01 7.49 -6.13
CA THR A 18 -0.20 7.59 -6.96
C THR A 18 -0.80 8.99 -7.02
N VAL A 19 -0.47 9.84 -6.07
CA VAL A 19 -0.94 11.24 -6.00
C VAL A 19 0.25 12.19 -6.12
N PRO A 20 0.00 13.49 -6.44
CA PRO A 20 1.10 14.47 -6.51
C PRO A 20 1.92 14.49 -5.24
N HIS A 21 3.24 14.52 -5.39
CA HIS A 21 4.18 14.43 -4.27
C HIS A 21 5.49 15.15 -4.60
N ASP A 22 6.22 15.51 -3.55
CA ASP A 22 7.60 15.98 -3.62
C ASP A 22 8.50 14.85 -3.14
N SER A 23 9.56 14.55 -3.89
CA SER A 23 10.46 13.44 -3.60
C SER A 23 11.13 13.53 -2.23
N ASP A 24 11.59 14.71 -1.85
CA ASP A 24 12.26 14.89 -0.56
C ASP A 24 11.28 14.77 0.61
N GLU A 25 10.09 15.32 0.43
CA GLU A 25 9.02 15.23 1.42
C GLU A 25 8.55 13.78 1.59
N LEU A 26 8.39 13.05 0.50
CA LEU A 26 8.01 11.64 0.55
C LEU A 26 9.05 10.80 1.28
N ARG A 27 10.33 11.02 0.98
CA ARG A 27 11.43 10.32 1.65
C ARG A 27 11.42 10.58 3.14
N SER A 28 11.28 11.85 3.51
CA SER A 28 11.25 12.30 4.89
C SER A 28 10.04 11.72 5.63
N SER A 29 8.87 11.72 5.01
CA SER A 29 7.63 11.18 5.60
C SER A 29 7.70 9.67 5.78
N THR A 30 8.31 8.95 4.85
CA THR A 30 8.51 7.51 4.94
C THR A 30 9.34 7.15 6.17
N LEU A 31 10.46 7.84 6.36
CA LEU A 31 11.33 7.64 7.50
C LEU A 31 10.64 8.01 8.81
N SER A 32 9.93 9.14 8.83
CA SER A 32 9.20 9.61 10.01
C SER A 32 8.12 8.63 10.43
N LEU A 33 7.40 8.05 9.46
CA LEU A 33 6.36 7.06 9.77
C LEU A 33 6.97 5.80 10.39
N ALA A 34 8.07 5.30 9.84
CA ALA A 34 8.76 4.14 10.41
C ALA A 34 9.21 4.40 11.85
N GLN A 35 9.77 5.58 12.10
CA GLN A 35 10.18 5.99 13.44
C GLN A 35 9.00 6.08 14.40
N MET A 36 7.89 6.65 13.94
CA MET A 36 6.67 6.79 14.74
C MET A 36 6.10 5.42 15.11
N LEU A 37 6.07 4.48 14.17
CA LEU A 37 5.57 3.13 14.44
C LEU A 37 6.40 2.44 15.52
N MET A 38 7.71 2.59 15.49
CA MET A 38 8.58 2.04 16.55
C MET A 38 8.36 2.76 17.88
N ALA A 39 8.15 4.08 17.85
CA ALA A 39 7.92 4.87 19.05
C ALA A 39 6.62 4.50 19.77
N VAL A 40 5.58 4.11 19.02
CA VAL A 40 4.29 3.71 19.61
C VAL A 40 4.24 2.22 19.99
N GLY A 41 5.33 1.50 19.82
CA GLY A 41 5.45 0.15 20.37
C GLY A 41 5.76 -0.99 19.42
N LEU A 42 5.88 -0.75 18.10
CA LEU A 42 6.31 -1.81 17.20
C LEU A 42 7.75 -2.19 17.48
N ASP A 43 7.98 -3.47 17.72
CA ASP A 43 9.28 -4.02 18.04
C ASP A 43 9.79 -4.87 16.88
N PRO A 44 10.87 -4.44 16.19
CA PRO A 44 11.42 -5.20 15.06
C PRO A 44 11.92 -6.60 15.42
N ASP A 45 12.15 -6.87 16.72
CA ASP A 45 12.51 -8.20 17.18
C ASP A 45 11.31 -9.15 17.28
N ARG A 46 10.09 -8.60 17.24
CA ARG A 46 8.83 -9.36 17.36
C ARG A 46 8.00 -9.35 16.08
N CYS A 47 8.28 -8.45 15.16
CA CYS A 47 7.53 -8.32 13.92
C CYS A 47 8.47 -7.92 12.79
N ILE A 48 7.94 -7.98 11.58
CA ILE A 48 8.65 -7.46 10.41
C ILE A 48 8.10 -6.06 10.13
N LEU A 49 9.00 -5.08 10.10
CA LEU A 49 8.69 -3.71 9.70
C LEU A 49 9.61 -3.35 8.55
N PHE A 50 9.04 -2.96 7.41
CA PHE A 50 9.85 -2.66 6.23
C PHE A 50 9.22 -1.56 5.39
N VAL A 51 10.02 -1.02 4.46
CA VAL A 51 9.56 -0.04 3.48
C VAL A 51 9.27 -0.78 2.16
N GLN A 52 8.09 -0.58 1.63
CA GLN A 52 7.58 -1.29 0.47
C GLN A 52 8.54 -1.28 -0.72
N SER A 53 9.13 -0.12 -1.04
CA SER A 53 10.04 0.01 -2.17
C SER A 53 11.37 -0.73 -1.99
N HIS A 54 11.69 -1.14 -0.77
CA HIS A 54 12.91 -1.91 -0.52
C HIS A 54 12.76 -3.39 -0.87
N VAL A 55 11.56 -3.84 -1.16
CA VAL A 55 11.26 -5.22 -1.59
C VAL A 55 10.69 -5.15 -3.00
N GLN A 56 11.53 -5.41 -3.99
CA GLN A 56 11.20 -5.25 -5.41
C GLN A 56 10.02 -6.10 -5.86
N GLU A 57 9.82 -7.22 -5.21
CA GLU A 57 8.77 -8.18 -5.53
C GLU A 57 7.37 -7.57 -5.45
N HIS A 58 7.17 -6.53 -4.66
CA HIS A 58 5.91 -5.80 -4.61
C HIS A 58 5.55 -5.20 -5.98
N ALA A 59 6.50 -4.54 -6.62
CA ALA A 59 6.28 -3.96 -7.94
C ALA A 59 6.13 -5.03 -9.02
N GLU A 60 6.92 -6.09 -8.96
CA GLU A 60 6.84 -7.19 -9.92
C GLU A 60 5.50 -7.90 -9.81
N CYS A 61 5.07 -8.22 -8.60
CA CYS A 61 3.78 -8.87 -8.37
C CYS A 61 2.62 -7.96 -8.76
N ALA A 62 2.75 -6.66 -8.52
CA ALA A 62 1.75 -5.67 -8.92
C ALA A 62 1.54 -5.69 -10.43
N TRP A 63 2.62 -5.77 -11.21
CA TRP A 63 2.51 -5.87 -12.66
C TRP A 63 1.74 -7.13 -13.08
N LEU A 64 2.06 -8.27 -12.46
CA LEU A 64 1.34 -9.51 -12.74
C LEU A 64 -0.16 -9.38 -12.42
N MET A 65 -0.48 -8.72 -11.31
CA MET A 65 -1.86 -8.48 -10.93
C MET A 65 -2.57 -7.53 -11.90
N GLU A 66 -1.88 -6.51 -12.38
CA GLU A 66 -2.43 -5.59 -13.38
C GLU A 66 -2.78 -6.33 -14.68
N CYS A 67 -1.97 -7.29 -15.05
CA CYS A 67 -2.21 -8.10 -16.26
C CYS A 67 -3.37 -9.10 -16.11
N THR A 68 -3.76 -9.40 -14.88
CA THR A 68 -4.87 -10.33 -14.61
C THR A 68 -6.16 -9.63 -14.17
N ALA A 69 -6.07 -8.39 -13.71
CA ALA A 69 -7.22 -7.61 -13.27
C ALA A 69 -8.02 -7.08 -14.46
N ALA A 70 -9.35 -7.18 -14.38
CA ALA A 70 -10.21 -6.67 -15.44
C ALA A 70 -10.30 -5.14 -15.35
N PHE A 71 -10.15 -4.47 -16.48
CA PHE A 71 -10.24 -3.00 -16.57
C PHE A 71 -11.54 -2.47 -15.97
N GLY A 72 -12.68 -3.14 -16.27
CA GLY A 72 -13.98 -2.72 -15.76
C GLY A 72 -14.12 -2.82 -14.26
N GLU A 73 -13.43 -3.78 -13.63
CA GLU A 73 -13.42 -3.90 -12.18
C GLU A 73 -12.61 -2.78 -11.53
N LEU A 74 -11.42 -2.49 -12.05
CA LEU A 74 -10.59 -1.39 -11.57
C LEU A 74 -11.32 -0.05 -11.71
N ARG A 75 -12.04 0.14 -12.82
CA ARG A 75 -12.79 1.35 -13.09
C ARG A 75 -13.91 1.59 -12.08
N ARG A 76 -14.46 0.52 -11.51
CA ARG A 76 -15.56 0.62 -10.51
C ARG A 76 -15.08 0.91 -9.10
N MET A 77 -13.77 0.86 -8.86
CA MET A 77 -13.23 1.18 -7.53
C MET A 77 -13.51 2.63 -7.17
N THR A 78 -14.14 2.84 -6.04
CA THR A 78 -14.65 4.15 -5.63
C THR A 78 -13.54 5.19 -5.43
N GLN A 79 -12.40 4.77 -4.93
CA GLN A 79 -11.31 5.71 -4.62
C GLN A 79 -10.71 6.38 -5.85
N PHE A 80 -10.73 5.72 -7.01
CA PHE A 80 -10.28 6.34 -8.25
C PHE A 80 -11.14 7.57 -8.60
N LYS A 81 -12.46 7.42 -8.53
CA LYS A 81 -13.40 8.52 -8.83
C LYS A 81 -13.23 9.68 -7.85
N ASP A 82 -13.14 9.38 -6.56
CA ASP A 82 -13.02 10.39 -5.52
C ASP A 82 -11.70 11.16 -5.60
N LYS A 83 -10.60 10.44 -5.78
CA LYS A 83 -9.26 11.04 -5.81
C LYS A 83 -8.94 11.75 -7.12
N SER A 84 -9.58 11.37 -8.22
CA SER A 84 -9.37 12.01 -9.52
C SER A 84 -10.15 13.32 -9.69
N THR A 85 -11.18 13.54 -8.87
CA THR A 85 -12.02 14.74 -8.96
C THR A 85 -11.23 16.00 -8.61
N GLY A 86 -11.23 16.97 -9.51
CA GLY A 86 -10.59 18.26 -9.29
C GLY A 86 -9.10 18.32 -9.53
N ASN A 87 -8.47 17.22 -9.94
CA ASN A 87 -7.04 17.17 -10.25
C ASN A 87 -6.82 17.28 -11.76
N GLU A 88 -5.87 18.15 -12.18
CA GLU A 88 -5.47 18.26 -13.58
C GLU A 88 -4.67 17.05 -14.03
N PHE A 89 -3.86 16.50 -13.12
CA PHE A 89 -3.05 15.31 -13.39
C PHE A 89 -3.55 14.15 -12.54
N VAL A 90 -3.87 13.04 -13.20
CA VAL A 90 -4.28 11.80 -12.55
C VAL A 90 -3.35 10.70 -13.07
N SER A 91 -2.56 10.11 -12.19
CA SER A 91 -1.61 9.06 -12.58
C SER A 91 -2.34 7.76 -12.93
N ALA A 92 -1.75 6.95 -13.80
CA ALA A 92 -2.23 5.59 -14.06
C ALA A 92 -2.22 4.75 -12.77
N GLY A 93 -1.27 5.01 -11.87
CA GLY A 93 -1.20 4.34 -10.58
C GLY A 93 -2.44 4.55 -9.71
N LEU A 94 -3.08 5.72 -9.83
CA LEU A 94 -4.32 5.97 -9.10
C LEU A 94 -5.47 5.08 -9.59
N PHE A 95 -5.40 4.59 -10.81
CA PHE A 95 -6.33 3.62 -11.38
C PHE A 95 -5.95 2.17 -11.00
N THR A 96 -4.65 1.85 -11.00
CA THR A 96 -4.17 0.48 -10.86
C THR A 96 -3.70 0.10 -9.45
N TYR A 97 -3.71 1.04 -8.47
CA TYR A 97 -3.22 0.75 -7.12
C TYR A 97 -3.84 -0.50 -6.46
N PRO A 98 -5.09 -0.91 -6.77
CA PRO A 98 -5.64 -2.15 -6.20
C PRO A 98 -4.81 -3.39 -6.57
N ALA A 99 -4.15 -3.38 -7.72
CA ALA A 99 -3.25 -4.47 -8.11
C ALA A 99 -2.01 -4.52 -7.21
N LEU A 100 -1.43 -3.37 -6.90
CA LEU A 100 -0.31 -3.28 -5.95
C LEU A 100 -0.76 -3.71 -4.55
N GLN A 101 -1.95 -3.31 -4.13
CA GLN A 101 -2.51 -3.68 -2.84
C GLN A 101 -2.69 -5.21 -2.74
N ALA A 102 -3.18 -5.84 -3.79
CA ALA A 102 -3.31 -7.29 -3.85
C ALA A 102 -1.92 -7.97 -3.76
N ALA A 103 -0.92 -7.41 -4.43
CA ALA A 103 0.45 -7.91 -4.36
C ALA A 103 1.01 -7.83 -2.94
N ASP A 104 0.78 -6.73 -2.24
CA ASP A 104 1.22 -6.54 -0.86
C ASP A 104 0.69 -7.64 0.06
N ILE A 105 -0.54 -8.08 -0.19
CA ILE A 105 -1.21 -9.10 0.62
C ILE A 105 -0.74 -10.51 0.22
N LEU A 106 -0.71 -10.80 -1.07
CA LEU A 106 -0.43 -12.13 -1.58
C LEU A 106 1.02 -12.57 -1.38
N LEU A 107 1.98 -11.64 -1.43
CA LEU A 107 3.40 -11.96 -1.31
C LEU A 107 3.76 -12.64 0.01
N TYR A 108 3.01 -12.37 1.07
CA TYR A 108 3.31 -12.85 2.42
C TYR A 108 2.37 -13.95 2.88
N ASP A 109 1.59 -14.52 1.96
CA ASP A 109 0.61 -15.58 2.29
C ASP A 109 -0.26 -15.17 3.49
N THR A 110 -0.76 -13.96 3.44
CA THR A 110 -1.42 -13.28 4.55
C THR A 110 -2.79 -13.92 4.86
N ASN A 111 -3.02 -14.23 6.12
CA ASN A 111 -4.29 -14.78 6.59
C ASN A 111 -5.27 -13.69 7.03
N HIS A 112 -4.76 -12.62 7.63
CA HIS A 112 -5.61 -11.56 8.19
C HIS A 112 -5.05 -10.19 7.84
N VAL A 113 -5.91 -9.32 7.33
CA VAL A 113 -5.57 -7.94 6.99
C VAL A 113 -6.52 -7.03 7.75
N PRO A 114 -6.05 -6.36 8.82
CA PRO A 114 -6.88 -5.36 9.51
C PRO A 114 -7.12 -4.17 8.60
N VAL A 115 -8.37 -3.75 8.50
CA VAL A 115 -8.76 -2.62 7.65
C VAL A 115 -9.71 -1.69 8.38
N GLY A 116 -9.69 -0.41 8.00
CA GLY A 116 -10.68 0.55 8.49
C GLY A 116 -12.03 0.40 7.80
N GLU A 117 -13.02 1.07 8.33
CA GLU A 117 -14.39 1.05 7.78
C GLU A 117 -14.44 1.42 6.30
N ASP A 118 -13.63 2.40 5.92
CA ASP A 118 -13.58 2.93 4.55
C ASP A 118 -13.01 1.94 3.53
N ARG A 119 -12.39 0.85 3.99
CA ARG A 119 -11.72 -0.13 3.12
C ARG A 119 -12.37 -1.51 3.10
N LYS A 120 -13.51 -1.67 3.73
CA LYS A 120 -14.20 -2.97 3.80
C LYS A 120 -14.56 -3.51 2.42
N SER A 121 -14.81 -2.65 1.46
CA SER A 121 -15.18 -3.04 0.10
C SER A 121 -14.00 -3.49 -0.75
N VAL A 122 -12.78 -3.31 -0.28
CA VAL A 122 -11.55 -3.60 -1.03
C VAL A 122 -10.97 -4.97 -0.66
N VAL A 123 -11.36 -5.48 0.47
CA VAL A 123 -10.97 -6.80 0.98
C VAL A 123 -11.99 -7.84 0.59
#